data_e9b7e6005655ae8ff7e492671585f571
#
_entry.id   e9b7e6005655ae8ff7e492671585f571
#
_cell.length_a   1.000
_cell.length_b   1.000
_cell.length_c   1.000
_cell.angle_alpha   90.00
_cell.angle_beta   90.00
_cell.angle_gamma   90.00
#
_symmetry.space_group_name_H-M   'P 1'
#
loop_
_entity.id
_entity.type
_entity.pdbx_description
1 polymer ?
#
loop_
_entity_poly.entity_id
_entity_poly.type
_entity_poly.pdbx_seq_one_letter_code
_entity_poly.pdbx_strand_id
1 'polypeptide(L)'
;FNSNIKELENITQTSIYTRGNSISVKGSSKKNELIKNAITFLSEQFLINGSIEKKDVHSSITKFMISENKTKSSKIDYIIKTPKKSVIPRSEKQKNYVRALNEKDIIISAGPAGTGKTFLAVAVALTMLLEKKIERIILSRPAVEAGERLGFLPGDMREKVDPYLRPLYDSLYDLLDYEKIQKKIEIGDIEIAPLAFMRGRTLKNSFAILDEAQNATDTQIKMFLTRIGENS
;
A
#
# COMPACT_ATOMS: atom_id res chain seq x y z
N PHE A 1 15.86 -11.31 -17.83
CA PHE A 1 15.70 -12.64 -17.20
C PHE A 1 16.98 -13.08 -16.50
N ASN A 2 18.12 -13.06 -17.19
CA ASN A 2 19.40 -13.50 -16.63
C ASN A 2 19.90 -12.67 -15.43
N SER A 3 19.53 -11.40 -15.30
CA SER A 3 19.95 -10.53 -14.21
C SER A 3 19.32 -10.95 -12.88
N ASN A 4 18.05 -11.36 -12.88
CA ASN A 4 17.32 -11.77 -11.70
C ASN A 4 17.78 -13.16 -11.20
N ILE A 5 18.17 -14.06 -12.11
CA ILE A 5 18.76 -15.36 -11.76
C ILE A 5 20.12 -15.18 -11.14
N LYS A 6 20.99 -14.32 -11.69
CA LYS A 6 22.27 -13.98 -11.10
C LYS A 6 22.12 -13.38 -9.70
N GLU A 7 21.09 -12.55 -9.49
CA GLU A 7 20.80 -11.99 -8.18
C GLU A 7 20.39 -13.08 -7.18
N LEU A 8 19.55 -14.05 -7.61
CA LEU A 8 19.21 -15.23 -6.82
C LEU A 8 20.44 -16.05 -6.44
N GLU A 9 21.35 -16.30 -7.40
CA GLU A 9 22.62 -17.01 -7.15
C GLU A 9 23.48 -16.30 -6.12
N ASN A 10 23.64 -14.98 -6.26
CA ASN A 10 24.43 -14.15 -5.35
C ASN A 10 23.89 -14.19 -3.91
N ILE A 11 22.58 -14.05 -3.74
CA ILE A 11 21.96 -14.03 -2.41
C ILE A 11 21.99 -15.42 -1.75
N THR A 12 21.71 -16.47 -2.52
CA THR A 12 21.61 -17.84 -1.97
C THR A 12 22.92 -18.59 -1.91
N GLN A 13 23.99 -18.05 -2.55
CA GLN A 13 25.27 -18.72 -2.70
C GLN A 13 25.09 -20.13 -3.30
N THR A 14 24.33 -20.23 -4.40
CA THR A 14 23.94 -21.50 -5.03
C THR A 14 23.98 -21.34 -6.54
N SER A 15 24.44 -22.34 -7.27
CA SER A 15 24.48 -22.30 -8.74
C SER A 15 23.12 -22.68 -9.34
N ILE A 16 22.58 -21.84 -10.20
CA ILE A 16 21.29 -22.03 -10.89
C ILE A 16 21.53 -22.16 -12.39
N TYR A 17 21.17 -23.29 -12.96
CA TYR A 17 21.34 -23.57 -14.39
C TYR A 17 19.97 -23.50 -15.08
N THR A 18 19.91 -22.76 -16.18
CA THR A 18 18.69 -22.64 -17.00
C THR A 18 18.91 -23.30 -18.35
N ARG A 19 17.98 -24.17 -18.76
CA ARG A 19 17.99 -24.80 -20.11
C ARG A 19 16.57 -24.83 -20.66
N GLY A 20 16.28 -23.92 -21.60
CA GLY A 20 14.91 -23.74 -22.11
C GLY A 20 13.94 -23.36 -20.97
N ASN A 21 12.89 -24.13 -20.78
CA ASN A 21 11.89 -23.91 -19.73
C ASN A 21 12.23 -24.61 -18.40
N SER A 22 13.42 -25.21 -18.27
CA SER A 22 13.83 -25.94 -17.08
C SER A 22 14.88 -25.16 -16.28
N ILE A 23 14.70 -25.15 -14.96
CA ILE A 23 15.64 -24.55 -14.01
C ILE A 23 16.15 -25.66 -13.11
N SER A 24 17.47 -25.81 -13.06
CA SER A 24 18.15 -26.78 -12.18
C SER A 24 18.98 -26.04 -11.15
N VAL A 25 18.89 -26.42 -9.89
CA VAL A 25 19.59 -25.80 -8.77
C VAL A 25 20.56 -26.81 -8.15
N LYS A 26 21.83 -26.43 -8.05
CA LYS A 26 22.87 -27.25 -7.41
C LYS A 26 23.16 -26.72 -6.02
N GLY A 27 22.51 -27.29 -5.01
CA GLY A 27 22.68 -26.89 -3.62
C GLY A 27 22.15 -27.95 -2.65
N SER A 28 22.13 -27.64 -1.35
CA SER A 28 21.52 -28.53 -0.34
C SER A 28 20.00 -28.60 -0.55
N SER A 29 19.37 -29.69 -0.11
CA SER A 29 17.92 -29.91 -0.23
C SER A 29 17.11 -28.71 0.27
N LYS A 30 17.50 -28.10 1.41
CA LYS A 30 16.85 -26.89 1.95
C LYS A 30 16.99 -25.69 1.00
N LYS A 31 18.23 -25.40 0.53
CA LYS A 31 18.44 -24.29 -0.41
C LYS A 31 17.69 -24.50 -1.72
N ASN A 32 17.60 -25.72 -2.21
CA ASN A 32 16.87 -26.06 -3.43
C ASN A 32 15.37 -25.77 -3.26
N GLU A 33 14.78 -26.13 -2.12
CA GLU A 33 13.36 -25.87 -1.81
C GLU A 33 13.09 -24.37 -1.67
N LEU A 34 13.95 -23.64 -0.98
CA LEU A 34 13.88 -22.18 -0.84
C LEU A 34 13.89 -21.50 -2.21
N ILE A 35 14.83 -21.87 -3.09
CA ILE A 35 14.94 -21.29 -4.42
C ILE A 35 13.73 -21.66 -5.29
N LYS A 36 13.25 -22.91 -5.22
CA LYS A 36 12.03 -23.34 -5.91
C LYS A 36 10.84 -22.47 -5.51
N ASN A 37 10.62 -22.27 -4.22
CA ASN A 37 9.52 -21.47 -3.69
C ASN A 37 9.66 -19.99 -4.11
N ALA A 38 10.88 -19.44 -4.09
CA ALA A 38 11.17 -18.07 -4.52
C ALA A 38 10.88 -17.89 -6.02
N ILE A 39 11.30 -18.83 -6.88
CA ILE A 39 11.04 -18.77 -8.32
C ILE A 39 9.56 -18.90 -8.63
N THR A 40 8.85 -19.82 -7.97
CA THR A 40 7.38 -19.97 -8.15
C THR A 40 6.68 -18.66 -7.78
N PHE A 41 7.01 -18.07 -6.65
CA PHE A 41 6.45 -16.79 -6.22
C PHE A 41 6.76 -15.64 -7.21
N LEU A 42 8.00 -15.55 -7.70
CA LEU A 42 8.38 -14.54 -8.68
C LEU A 42 7.68 -14.75 -10.04
N SER A 43 7.44 -16.01 -10.46
CA SER A 43 6.69 -16.29 -11.67
C SER A 43 5.22 -15.87 -11.55
N GLU A 44 4.59 -16.09 -10.40
CA GLU A 44 3.24 -15.60 -10.12
C GLU A 44 3.19 -14.06 -10.12
N GLN A 45 4.18 -13.41 -9.52
CA GLN A 45 4.29 -11.95 -9.57
C GLN A 45 4.47 -11.41 -11.00
N PHE A 46 5.27 -12.09 -11.81
CA PHE A 46 5.47 -11.70 -13.21
C PHE A 46 4.16 -11.81 -14.01
N LEU A 47 3.38 -12.86 -13.80
CA LEU A 47 2.09 -13.03 -14.46
C LEU A 47 1.09 -11.92 -14.08
N ILE A 48 1.20 -11.39 -12.87
CA ILE A 48 0.31 -10.34 -12.35
C ILE A 48 0.79 -8.95 -12.79
N ASN A 49 2.08 -8.66 -12.66
CA ASN A 49 2.65 -7.30 -12.80
C ASN A 49 3.39 -7.06 -14.11
N GLY A 50 3.64 -8.09 -14.93
CA GLY A 50 4.36 -8.02 -16.20
C GLY A 50 5.88 -7.76 -16.08
N SER A 51 6.40 -7.49 -14.87
CA SER A 51 7.82 -7.22 -14.63
C SER A 51 8.27 -7.70 -13.25
N ILE A 52 9.58 -7.97 -13.10
CA ILE A 52 10.24 -8.31 -11.84
C ILE A 52 11.43 -7.39 -11.66
N GLU A 53 11.46 -6.66 -10.56
CA GLU A 53 12.59 -5.83 -10.17
C GLU A 53 13.53 -6.57 -9.20
N LYS A 54 14.79 -6.13 -9.07
CA LYS A 54 15.75 -6.71 -8.12
C LYS A 54 15.26 -6.75 -6.68
N LYS A 55 14.51 -5.71 -6.26
CA LYS A 55 13.90 -5.65 -4.92
C LYS A 55 12.88 -6.76 -4.67
N ASP A 56 12.21 -7.25 -5.72
CA ASP A 56 11.24 -8.34 -5.61
C ASP A 56 11.96 -9.69 -5.40
N VAL A 57 13.14 -9.85 -6.02
CA VAL A 57 14.02 -11.00 -5.81
C VAL A 57 14.50 -11.06 -4.36
N HIS A 58 15.01 -9.95 -3.81
CA HIS A 58 15.41 -9.87 -2.40
C HIS A 58 14.26 -10.17 -1.45
N SER A 59 13.09 -9.58 -1.70
CA SER A 59 11.88 -9.79 -0.89
C SER A 59 11.42 -11.25 -0.90
N SER A 60 11.51 -11.93 -2.04
CA SER A 60 11.12 -13.35 -2.17
C SER A 60 11.98 -14.25 -1.30
N ILE A 61 13.29 -14.07 -1.35
CA ILE A 61 14.23 -14.89 -0.56
C ILE A 61 14.07 -14.62 0.93
N THR A 62 14.02 -13.36 1.34
CA THR A 62 13.81 -12.98 2.75
C THR A 62 12.53 -13.60 3.30
N LYS A 63 11.46 -13.59 2.52
CA LYS A 63 10.18 -14.20 2.87
C LYS A 63 10.33 -15.70 3.18
N PHE A 64 11.02 -16.43 2.33
CA PHE A 64 11.16 -17.88 2.49
C PHE A 64 12.24 -18.29 3.49
N MET A 65 13.29 -17.49 3.70
CA MET A 65 14.26 -17.67 4.80
C MET A 65 13.63 -17.54 6.18
N ILE A 66 12.69 -16.59 6.35
CA ILE A 66 11.97 -16.39 7.62
C ILE A 66 10.92 -17.49 7.83
N SER A 67 10.38 -18.06 6.76
CA SER A 67 9.34 -19.11 6.82
C SER A 67 9.86 -20.47 7.28
N GLU A 68 11.14 -20.76 7.20
CA GLU A 68 11.71 -22.01 7.74
C GLU A 68 11.54 -22.15 9.26
N ASN A 69 11.26 -21.06 9.98
CA ASN A 69 11.02 -21.06 11.43
C ASN A 69 9.52 -21.09 11.83
N LYS A 70 8.58 -21.13 10.88
CA LYS A 70 7.15 -21.27 11.20
C LYS A 70 6.46 -22.22 10.20
N THR A 71 6.11 -23.38 10.71
CA THR A 71 5.23 -24.37 10.09
C THR A 71 4.07 -23.79 9.30
N LYS A 72 3.89 -24.34 8.08
CA LYS A 72 2.66 -24.44 7.30
C LYS A 72 1.53 -23.45 7.67
N SER A 73 1.43 -22.39 6.91
CA SER A 73 0.16 -21.76 6.49
C SER A 73 0.50 -20.46 5.74
N SER A 74 0.20 -20.41 4.53
CA SER A 74 -0.88 -19.62 3.93
C SER A 74 -0.57 -19.25 2.49
N LYS A 75 -1.51 -19.62 1.66
CA LYS A 75 -1.76 -19.06 0.33
C LYS A 75 -1.64 -17.54 0.38
N ILE A 76 -1.31 -16.94 -0.75
CA ILE A 76 -1.19 -15.48 -0.96
C ILE A 76 -2.56 -14.82 -0.69
N ASP A 77 -2.93 -14.70 0.58
CA ASP A 77 -4.27 -14.25 1.00
C ASP A 77 -4.40 -12.71 1.07
N TYR A 78 -3.35 -11.94 0.68
CA TYR A 78 -3.35 -10.50 0.86
C TYR A 78 -3.00 -9.70 -0.41
N ILE A 79 -3.33 -10.23 -1.58
CA ILE A 79 -3.17 -9.47 -2.83
C ILE A 79 -4.33 -8.48 -2.92
N ILE A 80 -4.01 -7.19 -2.91
CA ILE A 80 -4.98 -6.13 -3.18
C ILE A 80 -5.04 -5.94 -4.70
N LYS A 81 -6.12 -6.37 -5.32
CA LYS A 81 -6.30 -6.24 -6.78
C LYS A 81 -6.93 -4.89 -7.10
N THR A 82 -6.18 -4.00 -7.70
CA THR A 82 -6.70 -2.75 -8.25
C THR A 82 -6.75 -2.83 -9.77
N PRO A 83 -7.53 -1.99 -10.45
CA PRO A 83 -7.66 -2.06 -11.91
C PRO A 83 -6.34 -1.88 -12.67
N LYS A 84 -5.43 -1.07 -12.14
CA LYS A 84 -4.17 -0.75 -12.81
C LYS A 84 -3.04 -1.69 -12.44
N LYS A 85 -3.02 -2.20 -11.20
CA LYS A 85 -1.98 -3.12 -10.72
C LYS A 85 -2.43 -3.94 -9.52
N SER A 86 -1.75 -5.05 -9.29
CA SER A 86 -1.90 -5.83 -8.06
C SER A 86 -0.87 -5.39 -7.03
N VAL A 87 -1.34 -5.04 -5.83
CA VAL A 87 -0.48 -4.62 -4.72
C VAL A 87 -0.28 -5.79 -3.77
N ILE A 88 0.98 -6.21 -3.62
CA ILE A 88 1.36 -7.36 -2.80
C ILE A 88 2.15 -6.86 -1.58
N PRO A 89 1.67 -7.10 -0.35
CA PRO A 89 2.43 -6.81 0.86
C PRO A 89 3.76 -7.55 0.86
N ARG A 90 4.87 -6.82 1.05
CA ARG A 90 6.23 -7.35 0.94
C ARG A 90 6.78 -7.90 2.27
N SER A 91 6.18 -7.52 3.39
CA SER A 91 6.61 -7.92 4.73
C SER A 91 5.43 -8.43 5.56
N GLU A 92 5.73 -9.20 6.62
CA GLU A 92 4.69 -9.64 7.57
C GLU A 92 3.98 -8.46 8.25
N LYS A 93 4.70 -7.35 8.51
CA LYS A 93 4.10 -6.13 9.07
C LYS A 93 3.09 -5.51 8.10
N GLN A 94 3.42 -5.46 6.80
CA GLN A 94 2.48 -4.99 5.78
C GLN A 94 1.27 -5.91 5.63
N LYS A 95 1.45 -7.23 5.69
CA LYS A 95 0.31 -8.17 5.66
C LYS A 95 -0.61 -7.98 6.86
N ASN A 96 -0.04 -7.85 8.07
CA ASN A 96 -0.81 -7.59 9.27
C ASN A 96 -1.55 -6.26 9.18
N TYR A 97 -0.94 -5.25 8.57
CA TYR A 97 -1.58 -3.96 8.32
C TYR A 97 -2.75 -4.09 7.34
N VAL A 98 -2.54 -4.75 6.20
CA VAL A 98 -3.62 -5.00 5.23
C VAL A 98 -4.76 -5.82 5.84
N ARG A 99 -4.43 -6.81 6.69
CA ARG A 99 -5.45 -7.54 7.46
C ARG A 99 -6.24 -6.61 8.37
N ALA A 100 -5.56 -5.78 9.16
CA ALA A 100 -6.19 -4.83 10.04
C ALA A 100 -7.12 -3.87 9.29
N LEU A 101 -6.67 -3.35 8.12
CA LEU A 101 -7.47 -2.48 7.25
C LEU A 101 -8.78 -3.13 6.75
N ASN A 102 -8.83 -4.46 6.67
CA ASN A 102 -10.04 -5.18 6.27
C ASN A 102 -10.93 -5.62 7.44
N GLU A 103 -10.38 -5.69 8.67
CA GLU A 103 -11.07 -6.33 9.81
C GLU A 103 -11.39 -5.36 10.95
N LYS A 104 -10.75 -4.19 11.01
CA LYS A 104 -10.85 -3.27 12.14
C LYS A 104 -11.43 -1.93 11.74
N ASP A 105 -12.25 -1.38 12.63
CA ASP A 105 -12.91 -0.08 12.43
C ASP A 105 -11.91 1.09 12.56
N ILE A 106 -10.96 1.01 13.48
CA ILE A 106 -9.95 2.05 13.72
C ILE A 106 -8.56 1.43 13.71
N ILE A 107 -7.68 1.96 12.88
CA ILE A 107 -6.29 1.49 12.75
C ILE A 107 -5.33 2.68 12.90
N ILE A 108 -4.35 2.54 13.77
CA ILE A 108 -3.24 3.48 13.90
C ILE A 108 -1.98 2.81 13.36
N SER A 109 -1.46 3.35 12.26
CA SER A 109 -0.27 2.82 11.60
C SER A 109 0.93 3.74 11.84
N ALA A 110 1.84 3.33 12.72
CA ALA A 110 3.09 4.02 12.99
C ALA A 110 4.28 3.31 12.33
N GLY A 111 5.21 4.08 11.77
CA GLY A 111 6.42 3.53 11.16
C GLY A 111 7.16 4.55 10.31
N PRO A 112 8.42 4.26 9.90
CA PRO A 112 9.25 5.15 9.10
C PRO A 112 8.60 5.55 7.76
N ALA A 113 9.06 6.66 7.19
CA ALA A 113 8.68 7.05 5.83
C ALA A 113 9.08 5.97 4.81
N GLY A 114 8.41 5.91 3.66
CA GLY A 114 8.70 4.97 2.58
C GLY A 114 8.30 3.51 2.85
N THR A 115 7.63 3.20 3.96
CA THR A 115 7.17 1.83 4.27
C THR A 115 5.83 1.45 3.63
N GLY A 116 5.24 2.34 2.85
CA GLY A 116 4.01 2.11 2.09
C GLY A 116 2.71 2.20 2.88
N LYS A 117 2.70 2.83 4.08
CA LYS A 117 1.50 2.94 4.92
C LYS A 117 0.32 3.56 4.18
N THR A 118 0.49 4.78 3.67
CA THR A 118 -0.54 5.52 2.95
C THR A 118 -0.99 4.79 1.69
N PHE A 119 -0.02 4.31 0.89
CA PHE A 119 -0.28 3.59 -0.34
C PHE A 119 -1.11 2.31 -0.13
N LEU A 120 -0.78 1.50 0.88
CA LEU A 120 -1.53 0.28 1.20
C LEU A 120 -2.95 0.61 1.69
N ALA A 121 -3.11 1.64 2.52
CA ALA A 121 -4.42 2.08 2.97
C ALA A 121 -5.29 2.56 1.81
N VAL A 122 -4.75 3.38 0.91
CA VAL A 122 -5.46 3.85 -0.31
C VAL A 122 -5.81 2.67 -1.23
N ALA A 123 -4.92 1.70 -1.39
CA ALA A 123 -5.19 0.51 -2.22
C ALA A 123 -6.35 -0.33 -1.66
N VAL A 124 -6.39 -0.56 -0.34
CA VAL A 124 -7.50 -1.28 0.31
C VAL A 124 -8.80 -0.48 0.20
N ALA A 125 -8.77 0.82 0.52
CA ALA A 125 -9.93 1.68 0.42
C ALA A 125 -10.52 1.71 -1.01
N LEU A 126 -9.65 1.82 -2.03
CA LEU A 126 -10.08 1.80 -3.42
C LEU A 126 -10.73 0.47 -3.81
N THR A 127 -10.17 -0.65 -3.36
CA THR A 127 -10.77 -1.97 -3.61
C THR A 127 -12.14 -2.09 -2.94
N MET A 128 -12.27 -1.66 -1.68
CA MET A 128 -13.55 -1.66 -0.97
C MET A 128 -14.60 -0.78 -1.66
N LEU A 129 -14.19 0.40 -2.18
CA LEU A 129 -15.09 1.27 -2.94
C LEU A 129 -15.55 0.62 -4.25
N LEU A 130 -14.63 -0.01 -4.99
CA LEU A 130 -14.95 -0.70 -6.24
C LEU A 130 -15.83 -1.94 -6.02
N GLU A 131 -15.66 -2.63 -4.91
CA GLU A 131 -16.50 -3.75 -4.46
C GLU A 131 -17.82 -3.30 -3.81
N LYS A 132 -18.07 -1.99 -3.71
CA LYS A 132 -19.26 -1.39 -3.08
C LYS A 132 -19.45 -1.79 -1.61
N LYS A 133 -18.35 -2.07 -0.90
CA LYS A 133 -18.34 -2.31 0.55
C LYS A 133 -18.44 -1.01 1.33
N ILE A 134 -18.00 0.07 0.73
CA ILE A 134 -18.10 1.45 1.23
C ILE A 134 -18.66 2.33 0.11
N GLU A 135 -19.22 3.47 0.47
CA GLU A 135 -19.76 4.46 -0.48
C GLU A 135 -18.72 5.51 -0.83
N ARG A 136 -17.80 5.83 0.07
CA ARG A 136 -16.84 6.93 -0.11
C ARG A 136 -15.47 6.61 0.44
N ILE A 137 -14.46 7.20 -0.19
CA ILE A 137 -13.11 7.33 0.36
C ILE A 137 -12.89 8.78 0.74
N ILE A 138 -12.45 9.02 1.97
CA ILE A 138 -12.12 10.36 2.46
C ILE A 138 -10.65 10.36 2.82
N LEU A 139 -9.87 11.12 2.05
CA LEU A 139 -8.44 11.29 2.26
C LEU A 139 -8.19 12.66 2.87
N SER A 140 -7.61 12.68 4.04
CA SER A 140 -7.34 13.92 4.75
C SER A 140 -5.89 13.97 5.24
N ARG A 141 -5.38 15.19 5.30
CA ARG A 141 -4.04 15.48 5.82
C ARG A 141 -4.06 16.83 6.54
N PRO A 142 -3.28 17.03 7.62
CA PRO A 142 -3.05 18.36 8.18
C PRO A 142 -2.48 19.28 7.10
N ALA A 143 -3.02 20.49 7.01
CA ALA A 143 -2.67 21.45 5.96
C ALA A 143 -1.29 22.09 6.12
N VAL A 144 -0.61 21.85 7.24
CA VAL A 144 0.74 22.38 7.53
C VAL A 144 1.59 21.27 8.14
N GLU A 145 2.81 21.16 7.68
CA GLU A 145 3.84 20.36 8.35
C GLU A 145 4.40 21.13 9.55
N ALA A 146 5.03 20.40 10.48
CA ALA A 146 5.53 21.00 11.74
C ALA A 146 6.47 22.18 11.46
N GLY A 147 6.04 23.39 11.84
CA GLY A 147 6.81 24.61 11.71
C GLY A 147 6.51 25.50 10.50
N GLU A 148 5.71 25.04 9.53
CA GLU A 148 5.33 25.84 8.38
C GLU A 148 4.08 26.70 8.63
N ARG A 149 4.02 27.88 8.01
CA ARG A 149 2.86 28.76 8.07
C ARG A 149 2.30 28.98 6.66
N LEU A 150 1.07 28.56 6.42
CA LEU A 150 0.34 28.77 5.15
C LEU A 150 0.34 30.21 4.64
N GLY A 151 0.55 31.19 5.52
CA GLY A 151 0.57 32.61 5.18
C GLY A 151 1.68 33.04 4.22
N PHE A 152 2.76 32.25 4.06
CA PHE A 152 3.87 32.57 3.17
C PHE A 152 3.70 32.09 1.72
N LEU A 153 2.73 31.24 1.45
CA LEU A 153 2.46 30.75 0.10
C LEU A 153 1.54 31.75 -0.65
N PRO A 154 1.84 32.08 -1.91
CA PRO A 154 0.94 32.88 -2.76
C PRO A 154 -0.28 32.07 -3.14
N GLY A 155 -1.38 32.77 -3.47
CA GLY A 155 -2.62 32.17 -3.93
C GLY A 155 -3.73 32.07 -2.88
N ASP A 156 -4.87 31.53 -3.29
CA ASP A 156 -6.01 31.29 -2.41
C ASP A 156 -5.77 30.10 -1.45
N MET A 157 -6.71 29.84 -0.53
CA MET A 157 -6.56 28.78 0.45
C MET A 157 -6.45 27.39 -0.19
N ARG A 158 -7.12 27.15 -1.32
CA ARG A 158 -7.07 25.87 -2.04
C ARG A 158 -5.72 25.68 -2.71
N GLU A 159 -5.23 26.69 -3.43
CA GLU A 159 -3.91 26.67 -4.07
C GLU A 159 -2.78 26.44 -3.07
N LYS A 160 -2.89 27.02 -1.88
CA LYS A 160 -1.90 26.85 -0.80
C LYS A 160 -1.89 25.44 -0.22
N VAL A 161 -3.00 24.75 -0.20
CA VAL A 161 -3.12 23.41 0.41
C VAL A 161 -2.87 22.29 -0.60
N ASP A 162 -3.09 22.53 -1.89
CA ASP A 162 -2.98 21.52 -2.95
C ASP A 162 -1.63 20.76 -2.96
N PRO A 163 -0.45 21.42 -2.79
CA PRO A 163 0.83 20.73 -2.73
C PRO A 163 0.92 19.65 -1.63
N TYR A 164 0.29 19.89 -0.49
CA TYR A 164 0.29 18.96 0.64
C TYR A 164 -0.60 17.73 0.39
N LEU A 165 -1.59 17.85 -0.50
CA LEU A 165 -2.50 16.76 -0.86
C LEU A 165 -2.00 15.92 -2.04
N ARG A 166 -1.01 16.40 -2.80
CA ARG A 166 -0.45 15.68 -3.98
C ARG A 166 -0.10 14.23 -3.72
N PRO A 167 0.58 13.85 -2.63
CA PRO A 167 0.92 12.45 -2.39
C PRO A 167 -0.29 11.52 -2.30
N LEU A 168 -1.46 12.04 -1.90
CA LEU A 168 -2.71 11.30 -1.87
C LEU A 168 -3.27 11.07 -3.28
N TYR A 169 -3.23 12.11 -4.13
CA TYR A 169 -3.58 11.99 -5.55
C TYR A 169 -2.66 11.00 -6.27
N ASP A 170 -1.34 11.11 -6.07
CA ASP A 170 -0.35 10.24 -6.69
C ASP A 170 -0.60 8.77 -6.34
N SER A 171 -0.94 8.50 -5.07
CA SER A 171 -1.29 7.15 -4.61
C SER A 171 -2.52 6.59 -5.33
N LEU A 172 -3.53 7.42 -5.60
CA LEU A 172 -4.72 7.03 -6.35
C LEU A 172 -4.43 6.79 -7.83
N TYR A 173 -3.68 7.70 -8.48
CA TYR A 173 -3.33 7.60 -9.91
C TYR A 173 -2.45 6.40 -10.22
N ASP A 174 -1.71 5.95 -9.25
CA ASP A 174 -0.94 4.72 -9.31
C ASP A 174 -1.80 3.44 -9.35
N LEU A 175 -3.03 3.50 -8.84
CA LEU A 175 -3.92 2.35 -8.63
C LEU A 175 -5.10 2.31 -9.60
N LEU A 176 -5.51 3.46 -10.13
CA LEU A 176 -6.63 3.60 -11.06
C LEU A 176 -6.32 4.70 -12.08
N ASP A 177 -6.92 4.60 -13.28
CA ASP A 177 -6.73 5.57 -14.35
C ASP A 177 -7.19 6.97 -13.94
N TYR A 178 -6.45 8.00 -14.40
CA TYR A 178 -6.69 9.40 -14.09
C TYR A 178 -8.15 9.81 -14.31
N GLU A 179 -8.71 9.54 -15.50
CA GLU A 179 -10.08 9.91 -15.87
C GLU A 179 -11.11 9.29 -14.92
N LYS A 180 -10.90 8.04 -14.51
CA LYS A 180 -11.78 7.34 -13.57
C LYS A 180 -11.70 7.93 -12.17
N ILE A 181 -10.50 8.35 -11.73
CA ILE A 181 -10.33 9.03 -10.44
C ILE A 181 -11.02 10.39 -10.46
N GLN A 182 -10.81 11.20 -11.51
CA GLN A 182 -11.46 12.50 -11.64
C GLN A 182 -12.98 12.37 -11.58
N LYS A 183 -13.56 11.45 -12.35
CA LYS A 183 -14.99 11.17 -12.30
C LYS A 183 -15.49 10.80 -10.91
N LYS A 184 -14.70 9.98 -10.16
CA LYS A 184 -15.07 9.60 -8.79
C LYS A 184 -14.97 10.76 -7.80
N ILE A 185 -14.05 11.70 -8.02
CA ILE A 185 -13.97 12.94 -7.24
C ILE A 185 -15.16 13.84 -7.56
N GLU A 186 -15.52 14.01 -8.82
CA GLU A 186 -16.65 14.82 -9.26
C GLU A 186 -18.00 14.37 -8.68
N ILE A 187 -18.22 13.04 -8.65
CA ILE A 187 -19.47 12.48 -8.09
C ILE A 187 -19.44 12.33 -6.56
N GLY A 188 -18.29 12.60 -5.92
CA GLY A 188 -18.13 12.55 -4.47
C GLY A 188 -17.86 11.16 -3.87
N ASP A 189 -17.54 10.16 -4.70
CA ASP A 189 -17.08 8.83 -4.23
C ASP A 189 -15.70 8.91 -3.56
N ILE A 190 -14.85 9.84 -4.04
CA ILE A 190 -13.53 10.11 -3.49
C ILE A 190 -13.45 11.58 -3.13
N GLU A 191 -13.10 11.88 -1.91
CA GLU A 191 -12.89 13.23 -1.43
C GLU A 191 -11.47 13.36 -0.87
N ILE A 192 -10.75 14.41 -1.28
CA ILE A 192 -9.42 14.75 -0.79
C ILE A 192 -9.48 16.16 -0.25
N ALA A 193 -9.29 16.31 1.06
CA ALA A 193 -9.47 17.59 1.72
C ALA A 193 -8.58 17.74 2.97
N PRO A 194 -8.16 18.98 3.30
CA PRO A 194 -7.48 19.27 4.55
C PRO A 194 -8.28 18.83 5.77
N LEU A 195 -7.59 18.41 6.82
CA LEU A 195 -8.19 17.97 8.08
C LEU A 195 -9.18 19.01 8.67
N ALA A 196 -8.89 20.29 8.52
CA ALA A 196 -9.77 21.35 9.01
C ALA A 196 -11.19 21.31 8.38
N PHE A 197 -11.33 20.79 7.16
CA PHE A 197 -12.61 20.71 6.44
C PHE A 197 -13.49 19.54 6.91
N MET A 198 -12.97 18.69 7.77
CA MET A 198 -13.74 17.59 8.38
C MET A 198 -14.61 18.07 9.56
N ARG A 199 -14.40 19.29 10.04
CA ARG A 199 -15.15 19.84 11.17
C ARG A 199 -16.64 19.98 10.86
N GLY A 200 -17.51 19.57 11.79
CA GLY A 200 -18.97 19.66 11.64
C GLY A 200 -19.61 18.62 10.76
N ARG A 201 -18.84 17.65 10.25
CA ARG A 201 -19.32 16.61 9.35
C ARG A 201 -19.55 15.29 10.13
N THR A 202 -20.28 14.39 9.50
CA THR A 202 -20.37 12.99 9.91
C THR A 202 -20.01 12.12 8.73
N LEU A 203 -18.96 11.31 8.87
CA LEU A 203 -18.42 10.42 7.85
C LEU A 203 -19.10 9.07 8.00
N LYS A 204 -20.07 8.76 7.14
CA LYS A 204 -20.81 7.49 7.16
C LYS A 204 -20.48 6.66 5.93
N ASN A 205 -20.54 5.33 6.05
CA ASN A 205 -20.31 4.36 4.98
C ASN A 205 -19.00 4.64 4.24
N SER A 206 -17.95 5.07 4.96
CA SER A 206 -16.75 5.62 4.34
C SER A 206 -15.48 5.03 4.92
N PHE A 207 -14.45 4.94 4.07
CA PHE A 207 -13.09 4.67 4.50
C PHE A 207 -12.34 6.00 4.63
N ALA A 208 -12.13 6.44 5.88
CA ALA A 208 -11.47 7.71 6.17
C ALA A 208 -9.99 7.48 6.50
N ILE A 209 -9.11 8.17 5.79
CA ILE A 209 -7.66 8.13 6.00
C ILE A 209 -7.18 9.51 6.45
N LEU A 210 -6.57 9.58 7.64
CA LEU A 210 -5.82 10.74 8.08
C LEU A 210 -4.33 10.44 7.90
N ASP A 211 -3.75 10.96 6.84
CA ASP A 211 -2.33 10.84 6.54
C ASP A 211 -1.52 11.88 7.32
N GLU A 212 -0.24 11.58 7.63
CA GLU A 212 0.67 12.43 8.40
C GLU A 212 0.07 12.96 9.71
N ALA A 213 -0.68 12.09 10.41
CA ALA A 213 -1.42 12.44 11.63
C ALA A 213 -0.53 13.00 12.76
N GLN A 214 0.78 12.74 12.75
CA GLN A 214 1.73 13.33 13.72
C GLN A 214 1.84 14.85 13.59
N ASN A 215 1.42 15.45 12.47
CA ASN A 215 1.40 16.89 12.27
C ASN A 215 0.09 17.53 12.76
N ALA A 216 -0.88 16.74 13.21
CA ALA A 216 -2.11 17.22 13.81
C ALA A 216 -1.96 17.42 15.32
N THR A 217 -2.69 18.39 15.86
CA THR A 217 -2.82 18.56 17.32
C THR A 217 -3.80 17.53 17.90
N ASP A 218 -3.71 17.27 19.21
CA ASP A 218 -4.63 16.37 19.93
C ASP A 218 -6.10 16.75 19.70
N THR A 219 -6.38 18.06 19.69
CA THR A 219 -7.73 18.58 19.41
C THR A 219 -8.20 18.25 17.99
N GLN A 220 -7.31 18.32 17.01
CA GLN A 220 -7.61 17.97 15.62
C GLN A 220 -7.82 16.46 15.43
N ILE A 221 -7.00 15.62 16.08
CA ILE A 221 -7.19 14.17 16.09
C ILE A 221 -8.51 13.80 16.74
N LYS A 222 -8.80 14.37 17.92
CA LYS A 222 -10.09 14.17 18.62
C LYS A 222 -11.26 14.61 17.74
N MET A 223 -11.14 15.76 17.08
CA MET A 223 -12.15 16.25 16.14
C MET A 223 -12.37 15.23 15.02
N PHE A 224 -11.31 14.71 14.37
CA PHE A 224 -11.42 13.75 13.28
C PHE A 224 -12.07 12.44 13.73
N LEU A 225 -11.61 11.86 14.83
CA LEU A 225 -12.16 10.60 15.37
C LEU A 225 -13.66 10.72 15.72
N THR A 226 -14.08 11.89 16.22
CA THR A 226 -15.51 12.14 16.50
C THR A 226 -16.36 12.40 15.26
N ARG A 227 -15.78 12.45 14.07
CA ARG A 227 -16.51 12.53 12.79
C ARG A 227 -16.84 11.17 12.20
N ILE A 228 -16.14 10.11 12.63
CA ILE A 228 -16.38 8.76 12.16
C ILE A 228 -17.82 8.37 12.55
N GLY A 229 -18.60 8.01 11.57
CA GLY A 229 -19.99 7.64 11.71
C GLY A 229 -20.23 6.16 11.50
N GLU A 230 -21.46 5.79 11.30
CA GLU A 230 -21.88 4.41 11.08
C GLU A 230 -21.23 3.81 9.83
N ASN A 231 -20.76 2.57 9.91
CA ASN A 231 -20.12 1.79 8.84
C ASN A 231 -18.87 2.49 8.26
N SER A 232 -18.04 3.10 9.10
CA SER A 232 -16.82 3.79 8.66
C SER A 232 -15.63 3.38 9.50
#